data_b7052eaa8503dab1fdabfb2990957fb3
#
_entry.id   b7052eaa8503dab1fdabfb2990957fb3
#
_cell.length_a   1.000
_cell.length_b   1.000
_cell.length_c   1.000
_cell.angle_alpha   90.00
_cell.angle_beta   90.00
_cell.angle_gamma   90.00
#
_symmetry.space_group_name_H-M   'P 1'
#
loop_
_entity.id
_entity.type
_entity.pdbx_description
1 polymer ?
#
loop_
_entity_poly.entity_id
_entity_poly.type
_entity_poly.pdbx_seq_one_letter_code
_entity_poly.pdbx_strand_id
1 'polypeptide(L)'
;MTFHAYFQYVCLFIVWLCAISPTRMYAQKYRQQSDTHRTLLVVDKETGRPIEGAYILLENQPLASSTGGRIIIPWKTNSKDTVLVQSLGYKSQYIYLSEAFKKVNIQTVYLYPEIKILEEVIITGECSGVTRNTVSNNLTSFAINRALGTSLTSLLEQVSGVSSISTGTTVAKPVIQGMYGNRILIINNGSRQTGQQWGVDHAPEVDMNGNASIRVIKGSDAVRYGSEALGGIIVMEQAPLPFRKKALKGKTSILYGSNGHRYVLTGQLEGTFPFLRDLAWRVQGTYSNSGDRSTANYLLNNTGAREHHTSALLGYDRGRLRIEGFYSHFYNRTGVMFSAQMGSEDLLAERIRLGRPLYTDPFTRSIAYPYQKVTHQTAIGKMKFSMRNAGNLYWQSSWQKDDRQENRIRRLGSDIPAVSLHLNSLQNSLCWKLNYNSWQTEVGGQIMFIDNHSQAGTGIVPVIPNYTETQMGIYGIGKYNYSKGGIEAGIRFDGQETRASGYDWTGSLYGGTRKFNNVSYSLGGHHHFSDQWKLTTNFGLAWRAPHVYELYSNGNELGSGMFVKGDSTMHSERSYKWISSISYSNKVFSARMDGYLQWISGYIYDEPKKETITVISGVYPVF
;
A
#
# COMPACT_ATOMS: atom_id res chain seq x y z
N MET A 1 -27.76 -12.18 18.28
CA MET A 1 -28.19 -11.22 17.22
C MET A 1 -26.96 -10.93 16.38
N THR A 2 -26.94 -11.44 15.19
CA THR A 2 -25.75 -11.57 14.36
C THR A 2 -25.43 -10.25 13.63
N PHE A 3 -24.17 -9.96 13.47
CA PHE A 3 -23.56 -8.81 12.76
C PHE A 3 -24.20 -8.51 11.37
N HIS A 4 -24.89 -9.48 10.80
CA HIS A 4 -25.64 -9.35 9.54
C HIS A 4 -26.83 -8.37 9.66
N ALA A 5 -27.49 -8.31 10.81
CA ALA A 5 -28.60 -7.38 11.05
C ALA A 5 -28.13 -5.91 11.15
N TYR A 6 -26.97 -5.68 11.78
CA TYR A 6 -26.41 -4.32 11.88
C TYR A 6 -25.98 -3.74 10.53
N PHE A 7 -25.42 -4.56 9.66
CA PHE A 7 -25.03 -4.12 8.32
C PHE A 7 -26.23 -3.77 7.43
N GLN A 8 -27.32 -4.54 7.55
CA GLN A 8 -28.57 -4.21 6.85
C GLN A 8 -29.18 -2.89 7.35
N TYR A 9 -29.11 -2.60 8.64
CA TYR A 9 -29.60 -1.33 9.18
C TYR A 9 -28.72 -0.13 8.80
N VAL A 10 -27.42 -0.30 8.69
CA VAL A 10 -26.49 0.75 8.22
C VAL A 10 -26.70 1.03 6.72
N CYS A 11 -26.89 0.00 5.91
CA CYS A 11 -27.21 0.18 4.48
C CYS A 11 -28.58 0.81 4.27
N LEU A 12 -29.59 0.42 5.02
CA LEU A 12 -30.92 1.04 5.01
C LEU A 12 -30.90 2.50 5.51
N PHE A 13 -30.08 2.81 6.51
CA PHE A 13 -29.91 4.19 7.00
C PHE A 13 -29.21 5.09 5.99
N ILE A 14 -28.23 4.58 5.23
CA ILE A 14 -27.57 5.31 4.13
C ILE A 14 -28.55 5.51 2.97
N VAL A 15 -29.34 4.52 2.61
CA VAL A 15 -30.39 4.65 1.58
C VAL A 15 -31.49 5.62 2.02
N TRP A 16 -31.85 5.61 3.30
CA TRP A 16 -32.85 6.54 3.86
C TRP A 16 -32.34 7.98 3.95
N LEU A 17 -31.06 8.20 4.23
CA LEU A 17 -30.42 9.52 4.17
C LEU A 17 -30.34 10.08 2.72
N CYS A 18 -30.22 9.22 1.72
CA CYS A 18 -30.27 9.63 0.31
C CYS A 18 -31.70 9.94 -0.16
N ALA A 19 -32.73 9.36 0.48
CA ALA A 19 -34.14 9.57 0.10
C ALA A 19 -34.78 10.83 0.72
N ILE A 20 -34.13 11.48 1.69
CA ILE A 20 -34.70 12.66 2.39
C ILE A 20 -34.17 14.01 1.83
N SER A 21 -33.46 14.02 0.73
CA SER A 21 -33.14 15.26 0.04
C SER A 21 -34.23 15.59 -0.99
N PRO A 22 -35.20 16.47 -0.70
CA PRO A 22 -36.07 16.97 -1.75
C PRO A 22 -35.27 17.91 -2.63
N THR A 23 -34.70 17.38 -3.71
CA THR A 23 -34.25 18.21 -4.83
C THR A 23 -35.48 18.88 -5.42
N ARG A 24 -35.78 20.09 -4.96
CA ARG A 24 -36.64 20.98 -5.71
C ARG A 24 -35.94 21.31 -7.04
N MET A 25 -36.27 20.56 -8.05
CA MET A 25 -36.01 20.98 -9.43
C MET A 25 -36.83 22.25 -9.68
N TYR A 26 -36.20 23.40 -9.58
CA TYR A 26 -36.73 24.61 -10.18
C TYR A 26 -36.55 24.49 -11.70
N ALA A 27 -37.62 24.12 -12.38
CA ALA A 27 -37.74 24.37 -13.82
C ALA A 27 -37.79 25.89 -14.00
N GLN A 28 -36.66 26.51 -14.27
CA GLN A 28 -36.63 27.89 -14.72
C GLN A 28 -37.23 27.95 -16.14
N LYS A 29 -38.44 28.57 -16.26
CA LYS A 29 -39.02 29.00 -17.53
C LYS A 29 -37.97 29.85 -18.27
N TYR A 30 -37.50 29.34 -19.38
CA TYR A 30 -36.73 30.12 -20.35
C TYR A 30 -37.61 31.26 -20.86
N ARG A 31 -37.39 32.46 -20.34
CA ARG A 31 -37.84 33.70 -20.97
C ARG A 31 -36.77 34.07 -21.98
N GLN A 32 -37.11 34.06 -23.27
CA GLN A 32 -36.28 34.66 -24.32
C GLN A 32 -35.93 36.09 -23.94
N GLN A 33 -34.68 36.32 -23.64
CA GLN A 33 -34.08 37.64 -23.49
C GLN A 33 -32.85 37.70 -24.38
N SER A 34 -32.85 38.62 -25.28
CA SER A 34 -31.89 38.91 -26.32
C SER A 34 -30.44 39.04 -25.85
N ASP A 35 -29.48 38.47 -26.62
CA ASP A 35 -28.06 38.83 -26.82
C ASP A 35 -27.19 39.15 -25.60
N THR A 36 -27.13 38.25 -24.61
CA THR A 36 -26.27 38.46 -23.43
C THR A 36 -25.30 37.31 -23.12
N HIS A 37 -25.07 36.42 -24.07
CA HIS A 37 -24.12 35.32 -23.85
C HIS A 37 -23.00 35.37 -24.88
N ARG A 38 -21.78 35.13 -24.43
CA ARG A 38 -20.58 34.94 -25.23
C ARG A 38 -20.10 33.50 -25.07
N THR A 39 -19.48 32.95 -26.11
CA THR A 39 -19.00 31.56 -26.10
C THR A 39 -17.49 31.51 -26.29
N LEU A 40 -16.78 30.86 -25.36
CA LEU A 40 -15.41 30.42 -25.59
C LEU A 40 -15.44 29.02 -26.15
N LEU A 41 -14.76 28.80 -27.28
CA LEU A 41 -14.49 27.47 -27.84
C LEU A 41 -13.07 27.09 -27.48
N VAL A 42 -12.91 26.14 -26.57
CA VAL A 42 -11.59 25.67 -26.11
C VAL A 42 -11.14 24.50 -26.98
N VAL A 43 -10.00 24.67 -27.64
CA VAL A 43 -9.46 23.74 -28.64
C VAL A 43 -8.02 23.39 -28.33
N ASP A 44 -7.66 22.15 -28.54
CA ASP A 44 -6.30 21.68 -28.52
C ASP A 44 -5.51 22.28 -29.68
N LYS A 45 -4.39 22.93 -29.38
CA LYS A 45 -3.58 23.64 -30.38
C LYS A 45 -2.92 22.72 -31.40
N GLU A 46 -2.58 21.51 -31.02
CA GLU A 46 -1.85 20.56 -31.87
C GLU A 46 -2.81 19.74 -32.74
N THR A 47 -3.92 19.29 -32.18
CA THR A 47 -4.87 18.40 -32.87
C THR A 47 -6.07 19.13 -33.48
N GLY A 48 -6.32 20.38 -33.10
CA GLY A 48 -7.50 21.16 -33.52
C GLY A 48 -8.82 20.63 -32.93
N ARG A 49 -8.80 19.66 -32.03
CA ARG A 49 -9.99 19.06 -31.44
C ARG A 49 -10.53 19.88 -30.26
N PRO A 50 -11.86 19.98 -30.08
CA PRO A 50 -12.43 20.61 -28.91
C PRO A 50 -12.05 19.88 -27.61
N ILE A 51 -11.78 20.64 -26.56
CA ILE A 51 -11.41 20.11 -25.23
C ILE A 51 -12.65 20.11 -24.35
N GLU A 52 -13.14 18.92 -23.99
CA GLU A 52 -14.26 18.76 -23.07
C GLU A 52 -13.76 18.87 -21.62
N GLY A 53 -14.57 19.45 -20.72
CA GLY A 53 -14.23 19.61 -19.32
C GLY A 53 -13.15 20.67 -19.04
N ALA A 54 -12.74 21.46 -20.04
CA ALA A 54 -11.98 22.68 -19.78
C ALA A 54 -12.85 23.65 -18.98
N TYR A 55 -12.27 24.44 -18.08
CA TYR A 55 -13.06 25.31 -17.21
C TYR A 55 -12.39 26.68 -17.01
N ILE A 56 -13.23 27.65 -16.67
CA ILE A 56 -12.82 28.98 -16.20
C ILE A 56 -13.45 29.24 -14.84
N LEU A 57 -12.82 30.10 -14.05
CA LEU A 57 -13.41 30.68 -12.84
C LEU A 57 -13.86 32.10 -13.14
N LEU A 58 -15.17 32.34 -13.11
CA LEU A 58 -15.77 33.64 -13.25
C LEU A 58 -16.49 33.99 -11.93
N GLU A 59 -16.10 35.07 -11.26
CA GLU A 59 -16.65 35.48 -9.95
C GLU A 59 -16.69 34.33 -8.91
N ASN A 60 -15.64 33.52 -8.86
CA ASN A 60 -15.54 32.29 -8.02
C ASN A 60 -16.52 31.16 -8.38
N GLN A 61 -17.18 31.23 -9.52
CA GLN A 61 -18.02 30.14 -10.03
C GLN A 61 -17.29 29.41 -11.18
N PRO A 62 -17.14 28.10 -11.11
CA PRO A 62 -16.54 27.33 -12.20
C PRO A 62 -17.55 27.15 -13.34
N LEU A 63 -17.16 27.54 -14.55
CA LEU A 63 -17.87 27.26 -15.79
C LEU A 63 -17.05 26.26 -16.60
N ALA A 64 -17.61 25.08 -16.87
CA ALA A 64 -16.95 24.03 -17.64
C ALA A 64 -17.41 23.97 -19.08
N SER A 65 -16.54 23.53 -19.99
CA SER A 65 -16.88 23.30 -21.38
C SER A 65 -17.81 22.09 -21.52
N SER A 66 -18.84 22.26 -22.37
CA SER A 66 -19.73 21.19 -22.78
C SER A 66 -19.08 20.27 -23.83
N THR A 67 -19.81 19.23 -24.24
CA THR A 67 -19.50 18.43 -25.43
C THR A 67 -19.26 19.34 -26.62
N GLY A 68 -18.05 19.24 -27.22
CA GLY A 68 -17.61 20.17 -28.27
C GLY A 68 -16.84 21.40 -27.78
N GLY A 69 -16.35 21.39 -26.52
CA GLY A 69 -15.38 22.36 -25.99
C GLY A 69 -15.93 23.79 -25.76
N ARG A 70 -17.25 23.98 -25.68
CA ARG A 70 -17.86 25.30 -25.56
C ARG A 70 -18.16 25.69 -24.13
N ILE A 71 -17.69 26.88 -23.70
CA ILE A 71 -18.02 27.50 -22.41
C ILE A 71 -18.89 28.72 -22.67
N ILE A 72 -20.12 28.72 -22.14
CA ILE A 72 -21.07 29.83 -22.26
C ILE A 72 -20.84 30.77 -21.08
N ILE A 73 -20.50 32.03 -21.39
CA ILE A 73 -20.22 33.08 -20.42
C ILE A 73 -21.40 34.07 -20.40
N PRO A 74 -22.03 34.29 -19.23
CA PRO A 74 -23.00 35.40 -19.09
C PRO A 74 -22.27 36.72 -19.25
N TRP A 75 -22.65 37.51 -20.27
CA TRP A 75 -21.95 38.76 -20.58
C TRP A 75 -22.62 39.96 -19.90
N LYS A 76 -21.90 40.61 -18.96
CA LYS A 76 -22.27 41.94 -18.45
C LYS A 76 -21.39 42.98 -19.14
N THR A 77 -21.97 44.01 -19.66
CA THR A 77 -21.36 45.03 -20.55
C THR A 77 -20.14 45.76 -19.97
N ASN A 78 -19.80 45.58 -18.69
CA ASN A 78 -18.72 46.31 -17.99
C ASN A 78 -17.59 45.40 -17.46
N SER A 79 -17.52 44.13 -17.86
CA SER A 79 -16.48 43.24 -17.28
C SER A 79 -15.13 43.46 -17.94
N LYS A 80 -14.17 44.02 -17.17
CA LYS A 80 -12.76 44.04 -17.51
C LYS A 80 -12.03 42.78 -17.00
N ASP A 81 -12.73 41.70 -16.80
CA ASP A 81 -12.22 40.54 -16.09
C ASP A 81 -11.24 39.74 -16.94
N THR A 82 -10.14 39.39 -16.33
CA THR A 82 -9.19 38.38 -16.83
C THR A 82 -9.61 37.04 -16.28
N VAL A 83 -9.83 36.06 -17.16
CA VAL A 83 -10.12 34.69 -16.75
C VAL A 83 -8.99 33.76 -17.10
N LEU A 84 -8.75 32.80 -16.25
CA LEU A 84 -7.80 31.72 -16.47
C LEU A 84 -8.54 30.51 -17.03
N VAL A 85 -8.20 30.12 -18.27
CA VAL A 85 -8.73 28.91 -18.90
C VAL A 85 -7.80 27.75 -18.55
N GLN A 86 -8.38 26.68 -18.00
CA GLN A 86 -7.63 25.52 -17.52
C GLN A 86 -8.26 24.23 -18.02
N SER A 87 -7.41 23.25 -18.29
CA SER A 87 -7.79 21.85 -18.52
C SER A 87 -6.68 20.93 -18.06
N LEU A 88 -7.04 19.74 -17.59
CA LEU A 88 -6.07 18.73 -17.20
C LEU A 88 -5.24 18.29 -18.42
N GLY A 89 -3.92 18.35 -18.30
CA GLY A 89 -3.01 18.02 -19.40
C GLY A 89 -2.71 19.17 -20.36
N TYR A 90 -3.14 20.40 -20.05
CA TYR A 90 -2.92 21.59 -20.87
C TYR A 90 -2.33 22.75 -20.07
N LYS A 91 -1.50 23.55 -20.73
CA LYS A 91 -0.96 24.79 -20.18
C LYS A 91 -2.10 25.81 -20.00
N SER A 92 -2.26 26.30 -18.77
CA SER A 92 -3.27 27.30 -18.45
C SER A 92 -3.00 28.62 -19.19
N GLN A 93 -4.05 29.29 -19.68
CA GLN A 93 -3.95 30.53 -20.43
C GLN A 93 -4.87 31.61 -19.84
N TYR A 94 -4.31 32.82 -19.64
CA TYR A 94 -5.09 34.00 -19.26
C TYR A 94 -5.70 34.66 -20.48
N ILE A 95 -6.97 35.05 -20.38
CA ILE A 95 -7.73 35.75 -21.43
C ILE A 95 -8.41 36.97 -20.84
N TYR A 96 -8.24 38.11 -21.51
CA TYR A 96 -8.97 39.33 -21.21
C TYR A 96 -10.32 39.31 -21.93
N LEU A 97 -11.42 39.16 -21.22
CA LEU A 97 -12.75 39.03 -21.79
C LEU A 97 -13.16 40.24 -22.64
N SER A 98 -12.79 41.45 -22.20
CA SER A 98 -13.07 42.69 -22.93
C SER A 98 -12.39 42.75 -24.31
N GLU A 99 -11.26 42.11 -24.48
CA GLU A 99 -10.54 42.08 -25.76
C GLU A 99 -10.96 40.90 -26.63
N ALA A 100 -11.19 39.73 -25.99
CA ALA A 100 -11.59 38.49 -26.67
C ALA A 100 -12.90 38.65 -27.48
N PHE A 101 -13.85 39.46 -27.00
CA PHE A 101 -15.18 39.59 -27.57
C PHE A 101 -15.50 40.95 -28.23
N LYS A 102 -14.49 41.78 -28.51
CA LYS A 102 -14.70 43.11 -29.12
C LYS A 102 -15.50 43.08 -30.45
N LYS A 103 -15.40 41.99 -31.23
CA LYS A 103 -15.97 41.91 -32.56
C LYS A 103 -16.70 40.58 -32.88
N VAL A 104 -16.72 39.64 -31.94
CA VAL A 104 -17.22 38.28 -32.20
C VAL A 104 -18.00 37.73 -30.99
N ASN A 105 -19.02 36.94 -31.25
CA ASN A 105 -19.79 36.26 -30.19
C ASN A 105 -19.20 34.93 -29.78
N ILE A 106 -18.29 34.35 -30.59
CA ILE A 106 -17.57 33.11 -30.33
C ILE A 106 -16.07 33.38 -30.45
N GLN A 107 -15.33 33.15 -29.41
CA GLN A 107 -13.88 33.27 -29.38
C GLN A 107 -13.23 31.89 -29.20
N THR A 108 -12.30 31.54 -30.08
CA THR A 108 -11.53 30.29 -29.94
C THR A 108 -10.31 30.53 -29.07
N VAL A 109 -10.12 29.64 -28.11
CA VAL A 109 -8.98 29.59 -27.19
C VAL A 109 -8.21 28.32 -27.45
N TYR A 110 -6.96 28.47 -27.81
CA TYR A 110 -6.07 27.33 -28.04
C TYR A 110 -5.27 27.03 -26.80
N LEU A 111 -5.49 25.86 -26.17
CA LEU A 111 -4.62 25.39 -25.11
C LEU A 111 -3.54 24.48 -25.70
N TYR A 112 -2.33 24.66 -25.23
CA TYR A 112 -1.19 23.82 -25.59
C TYR A 112 -1.16 22.61 -24.68
N PRO A 113 -1.03 21.37 -25.22
CA PRO A 113 -0.77 20.20 -24.39
C PRO A 113 0.44 20.45 -23.51
N GLU A 114 0.29 20.30 -22.24
CA GLU A 114 1.38 20.35 -21.26
C GLU A 114 1.45 18.97 -20.62
N ILE A 115 2.42 18.17 -21.03
CA ILE A 115 2.78 17.00 -20.26
C ILE A 115 3.46 17.56 -19.00
N LYS A 116 2.66 17.95 -18.02
CA LYS A 116 3.18 17.98 -16.65
C LYS A 116 3.52 16.55 -16.32
N ILE A 117 4.80 16.20 -16.46
CA ILE A 117 5.35 15.15 -15.63
C ILE A 117 5.01 15.64 -14.23
N LEU A 118 4.01 14.99 -13.62
CA LEU A 118 3.67 15.28 -12.24
C LEU A 118 4.98 15.11 -11.49
N GLU A 119 5.64 16.23 -11.20
CA GLU A 119 6.72 16.21 -10.23
C GLU A 119 6.13 15.49 -9.04
N GLU A 120 6.78 14.44 -8.63
CA GLU A 120 6.39 13.59 -7.52
C GLU A 120 5.88 14.48 -6.40
N VAL A 121 4.56 14.50 -6.16
CA VAL A 121 3.99 15.27 -5.07
C VAL A 121 4.49 14.62 -3.80
N ILE A 122 5.60 15.12 -3.32
CA ILE A 122 6.16 14.70 -2.04
C ILE A 122 5.22 15.29 -1.00
N ILE A 123 4.33 14.45 -0.49
CA ILE A 123 3.51 14.79 0.67
C ILE A 123 4.46 14.82 1.87
N THR A 124 5.07 15.96 2.11
CA THR A 124 5.99 16.18 3.21
C THR A 124 5.17 16.43 4.48
N GLY A 125 4.80 15.37 5.14
CA GLY A 125 4.02 15.45 6.40
C GLY A 125 4.57 14.65 7.56
N GLU A 126 5.52 13.75 7.33
CA GLU A 126 5.96 12.75 8.31
C GLU A 126 7.47 12.56 8.35
N CYS A 127 7.98 11.95 9.42
CA CYS A 127 9.36 11.47 9.49
C CYS A 127 9.70 10.41 8.44
N SER A 128 8.69 9.81 7.83
CA SER A 128 8.82 8.85 6.74
C SER A 128 8.91 9.46 5.33
N GLY A 129 9.06 10.79 5.21
CA GLY A 129 9.14 11.46 3.91
C GLY A 129 10.26 10.91 3.04
N VAL A 130 9.90 10.24 1.92
CA VAL A 130 10.86 9.70 0.96
C VAL A 130 11.66 10.83 0.33
N THR A 131 12.95 10.64 0.23
CA THR A 131 13.86 11.62 -0.34
C THR A 131 13.98 11.45 -1.86
N ARG A 132 14.34 12.52 -2.57
CA ARG A 132 14.69 12.47 -4.00
C ARG A 132 16.04 11.79 -4.23
N ASN A 133 16.76 11.46 -3.16
CA ASN A 133 18.12 10.90 -3.19
C ASN A 133 18.16 9.38 -3.22
N THR A 134 16.99 8.74 -3.30
CA THR A 134 16.85 7.27 -3.35
C THR A 134 16.07 6.86 -4.59
N VAL A 135 16.51 5.78 -5.22
CA VAL A 135 15.83 5.23 -6.40
C VAL A 135 14.50 4.61 -5.98
N SER A 136 13.41 5.21 -6.42
CA SER A 136 12.06 4.77 -6.11
C SER A 136 11.10 4.92 -7.29
N ASN A 137 9.97 4.22 -7.23
CA ASN A 137 8.84 4.36 -8.15
C ASN A 137 7.59 4.64 -7.35
N ASN A 138 6.75 5.54 -7.84
CA ASN A 138 5.50 5.92 -7.20
C ASN A 138 4.30 5.50 -8.05
N LEU A 139 3.39 4.73 -7.46
CA LEU A 139 2.09 4.38 -8.02
C LEU A 139 1.04 5.34 -7.46
N THR A 140 0.47 6.15 -8.33
CA THR A 140 -0.51 7.17 -7.95
C THR A 140 -1.88 6.57 -7.68
N SER A 141 -2.80 7.35 -7.12
CA SER A 141 -4.20 6.96 -6.94
C SER A 141 -4.87 6.51 -8.24
N PHE A 142 -4.44 7.00 -9.39
CA PHE A 142 -4.93 6.55 -10.69
C PHE A 142 -4.54 5.09 -10.98
N ALA A 143 -3.27 4.71 -10.75
CA ALA A 143 -2.81 3.33 -10.91
C ALA A 143 -3.52 2.39 -9.93
N ILE A 144 -3.68 2.81 -8.66
CA ILE A 144 -4.40 2.06 -7.62
C ILE A 144 -5.86 1.81 -8.04
N ASN A 145 -6.55 2.84 -8.55
CA ASN A 145 -7.93 2.71 -9.00
C ASN A 145 -8.10 1.78 -10.21
N ARG A 146 -7.15 1.80 -11.15
CA ARG A 146 -7.15 0.87 -12.29
C ARG A 146 -6.92 -0.58 -11.88
N ALA A 147 -6.24 -0.80 -10.77
CA ALA A 147 -5.96 -2.11 -10.20
C ALA A 147 -7.05 -2.58 -9.21
N LEU A 148 -8.21 -1.91 -9.16
CA LEU A 148 -9.33 -2.33 -8.32
C LEU A 148 -9.65 -3.81 -8.56
N GLY A 149 -9.76 -4.57 -7.48
CA GLY A 149 -10.01 -6.01 -7.56
C GLY A 149 -8.78 -6.88 -7.82
N THR A 150 -7.58 -6.32 -7.94
CA THR A 150 -6.33 -7.08 -7.94
C THR A 150 -5.68 -7.06 -6.55
N SER A 151 -4.64 -7.87 -6.34
CA SER A 151 -3.85 -7.82 -5.11
C SER A 151 -2.85 -6.65 -5.14
N LEU A 152 -2.36 -6.24 -3.96
CA LEU A 152 -1.25 -5.29 -3.86
C LEU A 152 -0.06 -5.76 -4.71
N THR A 153 0.28 -7.03 -4.65
CA THR A 153 1.42 -7.60 -5.36
C THR A 153 1.25 -7.47 -6.87
N SER A 154 0.06 -7.76 -7.42
CA SER A 154 -0.22 -7.59 -8.86
C SER A 154 -0.14 -6.13 -9.29
N LEU A 155 -0.53 -5.18 -8.44
CA LEU A 155 -0.33 -3.75 -8.71
C LEU A 155 1.16 -3.39 -8.77
N LEU A 156 1.96 -3.94 -7.85
CA LEU A 156 3.39 -3.66 -7.75
C LEU A 156 4.20 -4.21 -8.94
N GLU A 157 3.72 -5.24 -9.64
CA GLU A 157 4.36 -5.78 -10.86
C GLU A 157 4.41 -4.76 -12.01
N GLN A 158 3.63 -3.68 -11.96
CA GLN A 158 3.76 -2.55 -12.89
C GLN A 158 5.06 -1.76 -12.70
N VAL A 159 5.75 -1.98 -11.59
CA VAL A 159 7.03 -1.34 -11.28
C VAL A 159 8.17 -2.18 -11.83
N SER A 160 9.03 -1.59 -12.66
CA SER A 160 10.24 -2.26 -13.18
C SER A 160 11.08 -2.85 -12.04
N GLY A 161 11.53 -4.11 -12.20
CA GLY A 161 12.31 -4.83 -11.18
C GLY A 161 11.50 -5.33 -9.98
N VAL A 162 10.16 -5.34 -10.10
CA VAL A 162 9.25 -6.00 -9.17
C VAL A 162 8.54 -7.13 -9.89
N SER A 163 8.48 -8.28 -9.23
CA SER A 163 7.74 -9.48 -9.65
C SER A 163 7.00 -10.06 -8.46
N SER A 164 6.38 -11.20 -8.61
CA SER A 164 5.69 -11.90 -7.52
C SER A 164 6.08 -13.37 -7.39
N ILE A 165 5.97 -13.88 -6.18
CA ILE A 165 5.85 -15.31 -5.91
C ILE A 165 4.38 -15.55 -5.57
N SER A 166 3.71 -16.39 -6.35
CA SER A 166 2.30 -16.70 -6.18
C SER A 166 2.11 -18.19 -5.91
N THR A 167 1.40 -18.49 -4.82
CA THR A 167 0.95 -19.84 -4.46
C THR A 167 -0.57 -19.92 -4.64
N GLY A 168 -1.01 -20.11 -5.88
CA GLY A 168 -2.44 -20.09 -6.22
C GLY A 168 -2.93 -18.71 -6.69
N THR A 169 -4.24 -18.52 -6.70
CA THR A 169 -4.89 -17.36 -7.34
C THR A 169 -5.07 -16.16 -6.43
N THR A 170 -4.91 -16.32 -5.12
CA THR A 170 -5.25 -15.32 -4.10
C THR A 170 -4.10 -14.96 -3.20
N VAL A 171 -3.05 -15.76 -3.17
CA VAL A 171 -1.88 -15.56 -2.32
C VAL A 171 -0.67 -15.22 -3.17
N ALA A 172 -0.16 -14.02 -3.04
CA ALA A 172 1.04 -13.58 -3.75
C ALA A 172 1.89 -12.64 -2.87
N LYS A 173 3.21 -12.86 -2.87
CA LYS A 173 4.19 -12.00 -2.22
C LYS A 173 4.97 -11.17 -3.24
N PRO A 174 5.24 -9.89 -2.95
CA PRO A 174 6.08 -9.08 -3.81
C PRO A 174 7.54 -9.54 -3.74
N VAL A 175 8.20 -9.50 -4.89
CA VAL A 175 9.65 -9.73 -5.04
C VAL A 175 10.25 -8.45 -5.62
N ILE A 176 11.17 -7.83 -4.92
CA ILE A 176 11.87 -6.62 -5.37
C ILE A 176 13.32 -7.01 -5.66
N GLN A 177 13.72 -6.94 -6.95
CA GLN A 177 15.09 -7.24 -7.38
C GLN A 177 15.61 -8.61 -6.86
N GLY A 178 14.75 -9.64 -6.92
CA GLY A 178 15.06 -10.98 -6.48
C GLY A 178 14.88 -11.25 -4.98
N MET A 179 14.58 -10.24 -4.16
CA MET A 179 14.38 -10.37 -2.72
C MET A 179 12.89 -10.43 -2.36
N TYR A 180 12.51 -11.26 -1.39
CA TYR A 180 11.14 -11.42 -0.90
C TYR A 180 11.09 -11.73 0.61
N GLY A 181 9.89 -11.80 1.17
CA GLY A 181 9.62 -12.18 2.56
C GLY A 181 10.22 -11.18 3.55
N ASN A 182 10.98 -11.67 4.52
CA ASN A 182 11.63 -10.88 5.58
C ASN A 182 12.69 -9.88 5.08
N ARG A 183 12.91 -9.78 3.77
CA ARG A 183 13.84 -8.82 3.14
C ARG A 183 13.15 -7.63 2.52
N ILE A 184 11.80 -7.60 2.54
CA ILE A 184 10.99 -6.48 2.08
C ILE A 184 10.20 -5.92 3.24
N LEU A 185 10.32 -4.62 3.45
CA LEU A 185 9.61 -3.90 4.48
C LEU A 185 8.34 -3.26 3.90
N ILE A 186 7.20 -3.48 4.54
CA ILE A 186 5.94 -2.81 4.20
C ILE A 186 5.62 -1.79 5.29
N ILE A 187 5.50 -0.53 4.87
CA ILE A 187 5.12 0.59 5.73
C ILE A 187 3.71 1.04 5.32
N ASN A 188 2.76 0.86 6.20
CA ASN A 188 1.38 1.28 5.99
C ASN A 188 1.05 2.48 6.87
N ASN A 189 0.75 3.61 6.26
CA ASN A 189 0.46 4.87 6.96
C ASN A 189 1.51 5.23 8.03
N GLY A 190 2.81 5.01 7.71
CA GLY A 190 3.95 5.30 8.59
C GLY A 190 4.30 4.19 9.60
N SER A 191 3.46 3.17 9.78
CA SER A 191 3.71 2.02 10.63
C SER A 191 4.26 0.84 9.84
N ARG A 192 5.29 0.18 10.39
CA ARG A 192 5.76 -1.09 9.85
C ARG A 192 4.69 -2.16 10.05
N GLN A 193 4.31 -2.83 8.97
CA GLN A 193 3.36 -3.95 9.01
C GLN A 193 4.02 -5.18 9.61
N THR A 194 3.43 -5.76 10.63
CA THR A 194 3.91 -6.97 11.33
C THR A 194 3.08 -8.20 10.95
N GLY A 195 3.60 -9.41 11.20
CA GLY A 195 2.87 -10.67 11.03
C GLY A 195 2.91 -11.28 9.64
N GLN A 196 3.58 -10.68 8.66
CA GLN A 196 3.51 -11.10 7.25
C GLN A 196 4.80 -11.69 6.67
N GLN A 197 5.84 -11.79 7.47
CA GLN A 197 7.19 -12.03 6.98
C GLN A 197 7.48 -13.49 6.69
N TRP A 198 6.89 -14.41 7.44
CA TRP A 198 7.14 -15.84 7.33
C TRP A 198 6.24 -16.52 6.29
N GLY A 199 6.64 -17.68 5.79
CA GLY A 199 5.89 -18.49 4.84
C GLY A 199 5.69 -17.85 3.45
N VAL A 200 5.82 -18.60 2.38
CA VAL A 200 5.58 -18.14 1.00
C VAL A 200 4.10 -18.10 0.65
N ASP A 201 3.27 -18.73 1.44
CA ASP A 201 1.83 -18.91 1.26
C ASP A 201 0.97 -17.84 1.96
N HIS A 202 1.56 -16.70 2.34
CA HIS A 202 0.87 -15.59 3.00
C HIS A 202 0.96 -14.30 2.19
N ALA A 203 -0.18 -13.69 1.87
CA ALA A 203 -0.25 -12.40 1.17
C ALA A 203 -0.12 -11.21 2.14
N PRO A 204 0.30 -10.03 1.68
CA PRO A 204 0.27 -8.81 2.48
C PRO A 204 -1.16 -8.47 2.96
N GLU A 205 -1.31 -8.19 4.25
CA GLU A 205 -2.59 -7.95 4.93
C GLU A 205 -2.92 -6.46 5.00
N VAL A 206 -3.03 -5.85 3.83
CA VAL A 206 -3.28 -4.42 3.69
C VAL A 206 -4.34 -4.14 2.63
N ASP A 207 -5.21 -3.17 2.89
CA ASP A 207 -6.11 -2.64 1.87
C ASP A 207 -5.41 -1.52 1.09
N MET A 208 -5.15 -1.76 -0.20
CA MET A 208 -4.52 -0.75 -1.05
C MET A 208 -5.48 0.38 -1.46
N ASN A 209 -6.80 0.15 -1.42
CA ASN A 209 -7.81 1.06 -2.00
C ASN A 209 -7.98 2.37 -1.23
N GLY A 210 -7.61 2.41 0.06
CA GLY A 210 -7.63 3.61 0.89
C GLY A 210 -6.44 4.54 0.69
N ASN A 211 -5.43 4.15 -0.11
CA ASN A 211 -4.19 4.90 -0.24
C ASN A 211 -4.21 5.86 -1.43
N ALA A 212 -3.55 7.00 -1.27
CA ALA A 212 -3.34 7.99 -2.32
C ALA A 212 -2.11 7.66 -3.18
N SER A 213 -1.11 7.03 -2.57
CA SER A 213 0.10 6.59 -3.25
C SER A 213 0.66 5.32 -2.65
N ILE A 214 1.30 4.52 -3.49
CA ILE A 214 2.10 3.37 -3.08
C ILE A 214 3.46 3.52 -3.73
N ARG A 215 4.50 3.58 -2.91
CA ARG A 215 5.86 3.81 -3.37
C ARG A 215 6.72 2.59 -3.12
N VAL A 216 7.49 2.21 -4.13
CA VAL A 216 8.51 1.15 -4.04
C VAL A 216 9.87 1.81 -4.02
N ILE A 217 10.56 1.72 -2.90
CA ILE A 217 11.94 2.19 -2.71
C ILE A 217 12.85 0.99 -2.96
N LYS A 218 13.70 1.09 -3.96
CA LYS A 218 14.64 0.04 -4.36
C LYS A 218 16.04 0.26 -3.81
N GLY A 219 16.34 1.49 -3.41
CA GLY A 219 17.62 1.87 -2.84
C GLY A 219 17.75 1.46 -1.38
N SER A 220 18.96 1.62 -0.83
CA SER A 220 19.24 1.39 0.58
C SER A 220 18.75 2.58 1.42
N ASP A 221 17.56 2.49 1.99
CA ASP A 221 16.98 3.49 2.90
C ASP A 221 16.70 2.90 4.30
N ALA A 222 17.44 1.85 4.65
CA ALA A 222 17.33 1.16 5.95
C ALA A 222 17.57 2.10 7.13
N VAL A 223 18.35 3.16 6.94
CA VAL A 223 18.61 4.16 7.99
C VAL A 223 17.31 4.77 8.51
N ARG A 224 16.38 5.11 7.62
CA ARG A 224 15.11 5.75 8.01
C ARG A 224 14.08 4.76 8.52
N TYR A 225 14.00 3.59 7.89
CA TYR A 225 12.90 2.65 8.14
C TYR A 225 13.27 1.49 9.06
N GLY A 226 14.57 1.24 9.28
CA GLY A 226 15.05 0.19 10.16
C GLY A 226 15.52 -1.09 9.46
N SER A 227 15.71 -2.14 10.25
CA SER A 227 16.11 -3.47 9.78
C SER A 227 15.10 -4.07 8.77
N GLU A 228 15.53 -5.11 8.04
CA GLU A 228 14.74 -5.87 7.07
C GLU A 228 14.52 -5.17 5.70
N ALA A 229 15.03 -3.98 5.48
CA ALA A 229 14.95 -3.26 4.21
C ALA A 229 16.05 -3.68 3.22
N LEU A 230 16.37 -4.99 3.10
CA LEU A 230 17.45 -5.49 2.25
C LEU A 230 17.09 -5.44 0.76
N GLY A 231 15.92 -5.92 0.41
CA GLY A 231 15.40 -5.96 -0.97
C GLY A 231 14.84 -4.62 -1.39
N GLY A 232 14.08 -3.99 -0.50
CA GLY A 232 13.41 -2.73 -0.73
C GLY A 232 12.31 -2.46 0.27
N ILE A 233 11.61 -1.34 0.07
CA ILE A 233 10.56 -0.88 0.97
C ILE A 233 9.33 -0.52 0.15
N ILE A 234 8.16 -0.97 0.59
CA ILE A 234 6.86 -0.58 0.05
C ILE A 234 6.22 0.38 1.04
N VAL A 235 6.03 1.63 0.63
CA VAL A 235 5.43 2.67 1.48
C VAL A 235 4.05 2.99 0.94
N MET A 236 3.03 2.80 1.77
CA MET A 236 1.63 3.07 1.46
C MET A 236 1.18 4.28 2.26
N GLU A 237 0.72 5.32 1.57
CA GLU A 237 0.37 6.59 2.18
C GLU A 237 -1.05 7.01 1.82
N GLN A 238 -1.78 7.51 2.79
CA GLN A 238 -3.09 8.11 2.58
C GLN A 238 -2.97 9.58 2.16
N ALA A 239 -3.98 10.10 1.45
CA ALA A 239 -4.04 11.53 1.16
C ALA A 239 -4.12 12.34 2.47
N PRO A 240 -3.57 13.56 2.51
CA PRO A 240 -3.78 14.46 3.64
C PRO A 240 -5.27 14.72 3.89
N LEU A 241 -5.65 14.88 5.16
CA LEU A 241 -7.01 15.27 5.51
C LEU A 241 -7.36 16.67 5.00
N PRO A 242 -8.62 16.92 4.60
CA PRO A 242 -9.06 18.18 3.98
C PRO A 242 -9.29 19.31 5.01
N PHE A 243 -8.33 19.57 5.90
CA PHE A 243 -8.45 20.64 6.91
C PHE A 243 -8.87 21.97 6.31
N ARG A 244 -9.76 22.69 6.98
CA ARG A 244 -10.24 24.03 6.62
C ARG A 244 -11.00 24.13 5.28
N LYS A 245 -11.29 22.99 4.62
CA LYS A 245 -12.08 22.95 3.38
C LYS A 245 -13.55 22.70 3.72
N LYS A 246 -14.46 23.51 3.16
CA LYS A 246 -15.93 23.37 3.39
C LYS A 246 -16.59 22.23 2.58
N ALA A 247 -15.87 21.22 2.16
CA ALA A 247 -16.42 20.23 1.26
C ALA A 247 -16.53 18.86 1.93
N LEU A 248 -17.70 18.26 1.85
CA LEU A 248 -17.86 16.82 1.95
C LEU A 248 -17.51 16.24 0.58
N LYS A 249 -16.58 15.30 0.55
CA LYS A 249 -16.17 14.59 -0.67
C LYS A 249 -16.38 13.11 -0.49
N GLY A 250 -16.83 12.46 -1.54
CA GLY A 250 -17.01 11.02 -1.56
C GLY A 250 -16.52 10.42 -2.86
N LYS A 251 -16.14 9.15 -2.79
CA LYS A 251 -15.77 8.33 -3.93
C LYS A 251 -16.33 6.94 -3.71
N THR A 252 -16.95 6.38 -4.72
CA THR A 252 -17.41 4.99 -4.74
C THR A 252 -16.92 4.33 -6.02
N SER A 253 -16.47 3.08 -5.92
CA SER A 253 -16.06 2.30 -7.09
C SER A 253 -16.65 0.90 -6.97
N ILE A 254 -17.18 0.39 -8.07
CA ILE A 254 -17.77 -0.95 -8.18
C ILE A 254 -17.06 -1.67 -9.32
N LEU A 255 -16.67 -2.92 -9.08
CA LEU A 255 -16.08 -3.78 -10.09
C LEU A 255 -16.80 -5.13 -10.07
N TYR A 256 -17.09 -5.65 -11.25
CA TYR A 256 -17.45 -7.03 -11.48
C TYR A 256 -16.41 -7.71 -12.37
N GLY A 257 -15.92 -8.87 -11.94
CA GLY A 257 -15.02 -9.73 -12.70
C GLY A 257 -15.70 -11.06 -13.01
N SER A 258 -15.71 -11.49 -14.27
CA SER A 258 -16.37 -12.72 -14.68
C SER A 258 -15.71 -13.98 -14.12
N ASN A 259 -14.36 -14.02 -14.05
CA ASN A 259 -13.64 -15.12 -13.47
C ASN A 259 -13.80 -15.12 -11.94
N GLY A 260 -14.44 -16.17 -11.41
CA GLY A 260 -14.86 -16.27 -10.02
C GLY A 260 -16.11 -15.43 -9.69
N HIS A 261 -16.76 -14.81 -10.69
CA HIS A 261 -17.90 -13.89 -10.50
C HIS A 261 -17.65 -12.91 -9.36
N ARG A 262 -16.49 -12.27 -9.38
CA ARG A 262 -15.99 -11.42 -8.30
C ARG A 262 -16.71 -10.08 -8.28
N TYR A 263 -17.17 -9.67 -7.10
CA TYR A 263 -17.67 -8.32 -6.84
C TYR A 263 -16.71 -7.59 -5.91
N VAL A 264 -16.38 -6.34 -6.25
CA VAL A 264 -15.64 -5.44 -5.38
C VAL A 264 -16.38 -4.11 -5.28
N LEU A 265 -16.64 -3.69 -4.06
CA LEU A 265 -17.23 -2.39 -3.74
C LEU A 265 -16.27 -1.64 -2.84
N THR A 266 -15.90 -0.43 -3.23
CA THR A 266 -15.13 0.48 -2.37
C THR A 266 -15.87 1.79 -2.20
N GLY A 267 -15.80 2.35 -1.01
CA GLY A 267 -16.37 3.66 -0.70
C GLY A 267 -15.45 4.46 0.20
N GLN A 268 -15.33 5.74 -0.04
CA GLN A 268 -14.60 6.69 0.80
C GLN A 268 -15.40 7.97 0.95
N LEU A 269 -15.45 8.48 2.17
CA LEU A 269 -16.02 9.79 2.51
C LEU A 269 -15.01 10.57 3.34
N GLU A 270 -14.87 11.86 3.07
CA GLU A 270 -14.01 12.76 3.85
C GLU A 270 -14.61 14.15 3.97
N GLY A 271 -14.27 14.84 5.03
CA GLY A 271 -14.77 16.20 5.25
C GLY A 271 -14.21 16.86 6.49
N THR A 272 -14.75 18.04 6.77
CA THR A 272 -14.52 18.79 8.01
C THR A 272 -15.84 19.05 8.71
N PHE A 273 -15.80 19.29 10.00
CA PHE A 273 -17.01 19.72 10.73
C PHE A 273 -17.29 21.21 10.46
N PRO A 274 -18.53 21.61 10.14
CA PRO A 274 -18.87 23.00 9.79
C PRO A 274 -18.48 24.02 10.87
N PHE A 275 -18.60 23.62 12.14
CA PHE A 275 -18.32 24.45 13.32
C PHE A 275 -16.87 24.36 13.82
N LEU A 276 -16.10 23.36 13.36
CA LEU A 276 -14.71 23.13 13.77
C LEU A 276 -13.86 22.69 12.56
N ARG A 277 -13.50 23.64 11.71
CA ARG A 277 -12.80 23.35 10.44
C ARG A 277 -11.35 22.86 10.60
N ASP A 278 -10.76 23.04 11.75
CA ASP A 278 -9.46 22.48 12.11
C ASP A 278 -9.54 20.97 12.43
N LEU A 279 -10.75 20.42 12.57
CA LEU A 279 -11.02 18.99 12.72
C LEU A 279 -11.52 18.41 11.39
N ALA A 280 -10.79 17.43 10.87
CA ALA A 280 -11.11 16.76 9.61
C ALA A 280 -11.15 15.25 9.80
N TRP A 281 -11.93 14.57 8.97
CA TRP A 281 -12.13 13.12 9.07
C TRP A 281 -12.17 12.47 7.69
N ARG A 282 -11.87 11.18 7.66
CA ARG A 282 -12.06 10.28 6.52
C ARG A 282 -12.49 8.92 7.02
N VAL A 283 -13.45 8.31 6.34
CA VAL A 283 -13.82 6.91 6.49
C VAL A 283 -13.76 6.22 5.14
N GLN A 284 -13.36 4.97 5.13
CA GLN A 284 -13.22 4.17 3.92
C GLN A 284 -13.61 2.73 4.20
N GLY A 285 -14.22 2.06 3.21
CA GLY A 285 -14.54 0.65 3.26
C GLY A 285 -14.32 -0.03 1.93
N THR A 286 -13.91 -1.30 1.99
CA THR A 286 -13.79 -2.21 0.84
C THR A 286 -14.49 -3.51 1.18
N TYR A 287 -15.33 -3.99 0.28
CA TYR A 287 -15.94 -5.32 0.31
C TYR A 287 -15.62 -6.05 -0.98
N SER A 288 -15.15 -7.29 -0.87
CA SER A 288 -14.87 -8.15 -2.02
C SER A 288 -15.36 -9.58 -1.74
N ASN A 289 -15.99 -10.18 -2.74
CA ASN A 289 -16.44 -11.56 -2.69
C ASN A 289 -16.25 -12.23 -4.05
N SER A 290 -15.52 -13.33 -4.08
CA SER A 290 -15.33 -14.17 -5.26
C SER A 290 -15.59 -15.63 -4.92
N GLY A 291 -16.12 -16.39 -5.89
CA GLY A 291 -16.18 -17.84 -5.86
C GLY A 291 -14.96 -18.47 -6.53
N ASP A 292 -15.12 -19.74 -6.89
CA ASP A 292 -14.10 -20.52 -7.57
C ASP A 292 -13.64 -19.84 -8.86
N ARG A 293 -12.33 -19.87 -9.13
CA ARG A 293 -11.75 -19.30 -10.34
C ARG A 293 -11.47 -20.37 -11.37
N SER A 294 -11.43 -19.96 -12.64
CA SER A 294 -11.14 -20.86 -13.75
C SER A 294 -9.78 -20.55 -14.35
N THR A 295 -9.09 -21.60 -14.79
CA THR A 295 -8.08 -21.50 -15.85
C THR A 295 -8.78 -21.42 -17.21
N ALA A 296 -8.03 -21.45 -18.31
CA ALA A 296 -8.62 -21.58 -19.65
C ALA A 296 -9.37 -22.90 -19.87
N ASN A 297 -9.00 -23.96 -19.16
CA ASN A 297 -9.42 -25.33 -19.45
C ASN A 297 -10.27 -25.99 -18.35
N TYR A 298 -10.18 -25.52 -17.09
CA TYR A 298 -10.87 -26.15 -15.95
C TYR A 298 -11.07 -25.19 -14.78
N LEU A 299 -12.00 -25.54 -13.91
CA LEU A 299 -12.30 -24.81 -12.68
C LEU A 299 -11.31 -25.20 -11.57
N LEU A 300 -10.88 -24.21 -10.81
CA LEU A 300 -10.03 -24.37 -9.63
C LEU A 300 -10.93 -24.32 -8.40
N ASN A 301 -11.28 -25.49 -7.86
CA ASN A 301 -12.19 -25.59 -6.74
C ASN A 301 -11.56 -25.10 -5.44
N ASN A 302 -12.40 -24.52 -4.57
CA ASN A 302 -12.06 -23.91 -3.30
C ASN A 302 -11.02 -22.77 -3.41
N THR A 303 -11.17 -21.94 -4.45
CA THR A 303 -10.32 -20.75 -4.65
C THR A 303 -11.08 -19.43 -4.42
N GLY A 304 -12.25 -19.50 -3.81
CA GLY A 304 -13.04 -18.36 -3.41
C GLY A 304 -12.35 -17.51 -2.33
N ALA A 305 -12.67 -16.21 -2.30
CA ALA A 305 -12.18 -15.28 -1.30
C ALA A 305 -13.29 -14.33 -0.82
N ARG A 306 -13.27 -13.99 0.47
CA ARG A 306 -14.14 -12.98 1.09
C ARG A 306 -13.28 -12.00 1.86
N GLU A 307 -13.43 -10.73 1.53
CA GLU A 307 -12.62 -9.65 2.09
C GLU A 307 -13.56 -8.51 2.54
N HIS A 308 -13.29 -7.97 3.70
CA HIS A 308 -13.89 -6.71 4.12
C HIS A 308 -12.89 -5.91 4.94
N HIS A 309 -12.69 -4.67 4.52
CA HIS A 309 -11.74 -3.77 5.13
C HIS A 309 -12.44 -2.47 5.46
N THR A 310 -12.12 -1.90 6.59
CA THR A 310 -12.61 -0.58 6.99
C THR A 310 -11.48 0.24 7.57
N SER A 311 -11.49 1.52 7.35
CA SER A 311 -10.56 2.43 8.01
C SER A 311 -11.22 3.76 8.34
N ALA A 312 -10.73 4.39 9.40
CA ALA A 312 -11.13 5.71 9.84
C ALA A 312 -9.89 6.53 10.19
N LEU A 313 -9.90 7.78 9.78
CA LEU A 313 -8.87 8.77 10.08
C LEU A 313 -9.54 10.02 10.60
N LEU A 314 -9.12 10.49 11.77
CA LEU A 314 -9.54 11.74 12.39
C LEU A 314 -8.29 12.58 12.65
N GLY A 315 -8.33 13.86 12.33
CA GLY A 315 -7.20 14.74 12.53
C GLY A 315 -7.60 16.13 12.99
N TYR A 316 -6.75 16.72 13.80
CA TYR A 316 -6.84 18.10 14.26
C TYR A 316 -5.54 18.84 13.88
N ASP A 317 -5.69 19.97 13.22
CA ASP A 317 -4.56 20.80 12.74
C ASP A 317 -4.80 22.26 13.06
N ARG A 318 -4.14 22.78 14.10
CA ARG A 318 -4.22 24.19 14.49
C ARG A 318 -2.87 24.73 14.94
N GLY A 319 -2.45 25.79 14.26
CA GLY A 319 -1.25 26.53 14.61
C GLY A 319 0.03 25.69 14.52
N ARG A 320 0.60 25.32 15.68
CA ARG A 320 1.84 24.53 15.74
C ARG A 320 1.61 23.04 15.95
N LEU A 321 0.38 22.64 16.24
CA LEU A 321 0.04 21.28 16.62
C LEU A 321 -0.84 20.64 15.55
N ARG A 322 -0.43 19.47 15.07
CA ARG A 322 -1.25 18.55 14.29
C ARG A 322 -1.25 17.19 14.98
N ILE A 323 -2.44 16.65 15.19
CA ILE A 323 -2.65 15.31 15.74
C ILE A 323 -3.53 14.55 14.77
N GLU A 324 -3.22 13.28 14.53
CA GLU A 324 -4.03 12.38 13.71
C GLU A 324 -4.16 11.03 14.41
N GLY A 325 -5.36 10.48 14.38
CA GLY A 325 -5.66 9.11 14.82
C GLY A 325 -6.19 8.31 13.65
N PHE A 326 -5.57 7.19 13.36
CA PHE A 326 -5.97 6.24 12.32
C PHE A 326 -6.33 4.90 12.95
N TYR A 327 -7.38 4.28 12.46
CA TYR A 327 -7.74 2.89 12.76
C TYR A 327 -8.08 2.17 11.48
N SER A 328 -7.65 0.91 11.35
CA SER A 328 -8.06 0.02 10.27
C SER A 328 -8.35 -1.39 10.78
N HIS A 329 -9.31 -2.02 10.14
CA HIS A 329 -9.67 -3.41 10.31
C HIS A 329 -9.64 -4.09 8.95
N PHE A 330 -8.77 -5.07 8.81
CA PHE A 330 -8.60 -5.92 7.63
C PHE A 330 -9.11 -7.32 7.96
N TYR A 331 -9.96 -7.87 7.12
CA TYR A 331 -10.43 -9.25 7.21
C TYR A 331 -10.32 -9.92 5.85
N ASN A 332 -9.74 -11.10 5.83
CA ASN A 332 -9.68 -11.96 4.66
C ASN A 332 -9.97 -13.41 5.07
N ARG A 333 -10.81 -14.11 4.30
CA ARG A 333 -10.96 -15.56 4.31
C ARG A 333 -10.80 -16.06 2.89
N THR A 334 -9.79 -16.91 2.66
CA THR A 334 -9.41 -17.42 1.36
C THR A 334 -9.39 -18.93 1.37
N GLY A 335 -10.05 -19.56 0.43
CA GLY A 335 -9.98 -20.99 0.21
C GLY A 335 -8.60 -21.37 -0.32
N VAL A 336 -8.10 -22.52 0.11
CA VAL A 336 -6.91 -23.15 -0.45
C VAL A 336 -7.37 -24.28 -1.38
N MET A 337 -6.85 -24.28 -2.60
CA MET A 337 -7.24 -25.24 -3.62
C MET A 337 -7.05 -26.68 -3.14
N PHE A 338 -8.04 -27.55 -3.32
CA PHE A 338 -7.96 -28.95 -2.86
C PHE A 338 -6.76 -29.68 -3.42
N SER A 339 -6.43 -29.45 -4.69
CA SER A 339 -5.30 -30.08 -5.36
C SER A 339 -3.93 -29.57 -4.91
N ALA A 340 -3.86 -28.49 -4.12
CA ALA A 340 -2.62 -28.05 -3.49
C ALA A 340 -2.20 -28.93 -2.30
N GLN A 341 -3.14 -29.69 -1.74
CA GLN A 341 -2.84 -30.67 -0.69
C GLN A 341 -2.06 -31.84 -1.29
N MET A 342 -0.85 -32.08 -0.82
CA MET A 342 -0.06 -33.26 -1.22
C MET A 342 -0.70 -34.50 -0.61
N GLY A 343 -1.10 -35.40 -1.46
CA GLY A 343 -1.52 -36.76 -1.06
C GLY A 343 -0.32 -37.71 -1.00
N SER A 344 -0.49 -38.91 -1.50
CA SER A 344 0.62 -39.84 -1.73
C SER A 344 1.48 -39.35 -2.91
N GLU A 345 2.73 -39.84 -2.99
CA GLU A 345 3.63 -39.61 -4.13
C GLU A 345 3.00 -40.03 -5.45
N ASP A 346 2.27 -41.19 -5.47
CA ASP A 346 1.56 -41.67 -6.64
C ASP A 346 0.49 -40.69 -7.13
N LEU A 347 -0.29 -40.08 -6.23
CA LEU A 347 -1.30 -39.08 -6.56
C LEU A 347 -0.66 -37.82 -7.14
N LEU A 348 0.50 -37.39 -6.63
CA LEU A 348 1.25 -36.27 -7.17
C LEU A 348 1.72 -36.59 -8.60
N ALA A 349 2.34 -37.74 -8.80
CA ALA A 349 2.80 -38.20 -10.11
C ALA A 349 1.65 -38.26 -11.13
N GLU A 350 0.48 -38.75 -10.73
CA GLU A 350 -0.71 -38.81 -11.59
C GLU A 350 -1.22 -37.42 -11.95
N ARG A 351 -1.28 -36.47 -11.00
CA ARG A 351 -1.65 -35.06 -11.27
C ARG A 351 -0.69 -34.41 -12.26
N ILE A 352 0.62 -34.59 -12.07
CA ILE A 352 1.63 -34.07 -12.99
C ILE A 352 1.42 -34.65 -14.40
N ARG A 353 1.20 -35.96 -14.51
CA ARG A 353 0.93 -36.65 -15.79
C ARG A 353 -0.34 -36.14 -16.48
N LEU A 354 -1.42 -35.88 -15.73
CA LEU A 354 -2.68 -35.36 -16.25
C LEU A 354 -2.62 -33.87 -16.60
N GLY A 355 -1.73 -33.10 -15.97
CA GLY A 355 -1.60 -31.65 -16.16
C GLY A 355 -2.83 -30.85 -15.72
N ARG A 356 -3.71 -31.44 -14.90
CA ARG A 356 -4.93 -30.83 -14.37
C ARG A 356 -5.34 -31.48 -13.04
N PRO A 357 -6.23 -30.86 -12.24
CA PRO A 357 -6.83 -31.52 -11.08
C PRO A 357 -7.52 -32.83 -11.44
N LEU A 358 -7.45 -33.83 -10.56
CA LEU A 358 -8.11 -35.13 -10.75
C LEU A 358 -9.64 -35.00 -10.79
N TYR A 359 -10.17 -34.11 -9.97
CA TYR A 359 -11.60 -33.82 -9.85
C TYR A 359 -11.85 -32.32 -9.94
N THR A 360 -12.96 -31.95 -10.58
CA THR A 360 -13.48 -30.59 -10.64
C THR A 360 -14.97 -30.62 -10.31
N ASP A 361 -15.35 -29.91 -9.25
CA ASP A 361 -16.74 -29.72 -8.86
C ASP A 361 -17.37 -28.53 -9.58
N PRO A 362 -18.70 -28.43 -9.64
CA PRO A 362 -19.37 -27.23 -10.13
C PRO A 362 -18.95 -25.95 -9.38
N PHE A 363 -19.06 -24.82 -10.05
CA PHE A 363 -18.76 -23.51 -9.46
C PHE A 363 -19.53 -23.27 -8.16
N THR A 364 -18.82 -22.79 -7.13
CA THR A 364 -19.42 -22.37 -5.87
C THR A 364 -18.76 -21.10 -5.33
N ARG A 365 -19.49 -20.37 -4.48
CA ARG A 365 -18.98 -19.27 -3.65
C ARG A 365 -18.68 -19.72 -2.22
N SER A 366 -18.98 -20.97 -1.90
CA SER A 366 -18.67 -21.53 -0.60
C SER A 366 -17.16 -21.73 -0.46
N ILE A 367 -16.61 -21.33 0.68
CA ILE A 367 -15.22 -21.60 1.03
C ILE A 367 -15.24 -22.76 2.02
N ALA A 368 -14.84 -23.93 1.52
CA ALA A 368 -14.71 -25.15 2.30
C ALA A 368 -13.29 -25.29 2.90
N TYR A 369 -13.04 -26.38 3.60
CA TYR A 369 -11.69 -26.74 4.03
C TYR A 369 -10.88 -27.27 2.82
N PRO A 370 -9.56 -26.95 2.73
CA PRO A 370 -8.80 -26.07 3.61
C PRO A 370 -9.02 -24.58 3.29
N TYR A 371 -8.84 -23.72 4.29
CA TYR A 371 -8.88 -22.28 4.11
C TYR A 371 -7.97 -21.56 5.11
N GLN A 372 -7.57 -20.34 4.74
CA GLN A 372 -6.90 -19.39 5.62
C GLN A 372 -7.88 -18.27 5.98
N LYS A 373 -7.79 -17.77 7.21
CA LYS A 373 -8.57 -16.64 7.73
C LYS A 373 -7.65 -15.73 8.51
N VAL A 374 -7.71 -14.44 8.19
CA VAL A 374 -6.89 -13.41 8.84
C VAL A 374 -7.77 -12.25 9.28
N THR A 375 -7.49 -11.73 10.45
CA THR A 375 -8.04 -10.47 10.96
C THR A 375 -6.90 -9.62 11.48
N HIS A 376 -6.60 -8.51 10.79
CA HIS A 376 -5.54 -7.60 11.17
C HIS A 376 -6.13 -6.23 11.54
N GLN A 377 -5.85 -5.77 12.75
CA GLN A 377 -6.28 -4.48 13.26
C GLN A 377 -5.06 -3.59 13.48
N THR A 378 -5.17 -2.33 13.09
CA THR A 378 -4.09 -1.35 13.28
C THR A 378 -4.68 -0.06 13.85
N ALA A 379 -4.09 0.45 14.93
CA ALA A 379 -4.38 1.77 15.48
C ALA A 379 -3.10 2.60 15.50
N ILE A 380 -3.14 3.82 14.93
CA ILE A 380 -1.97 4.70 14.84
C ILE A 380 -2.35 6.09 15.36
N GLY A 381 -1.57 6.60 16.31
CA GLY A 381 -1.60 7.99 16.75
C GLY A 381 -0.37 8.72 16.23
N LYS A 382 -0.55 9.90 15.64
CA LYS A 382 0.52 10.74 15.12
C LYS A 382 0.42 12.15 15.70
N MET A 383 1.55 12.75 16.02
CA MET A 383 1.64 14.14 16.44
C MET A 383 2.80 14.83 15.72
N LYS A 384 2.52 16.00 15.21
CA LYS A 384 3.53 16.97 14.71
C LYS A 384 3.44 18.22 15.55
N PHE A 385 4.57 18.62 16.13
CA PHE A 385 4.70 19.87 16.85
C PHE A 385 5.76 20.76 16.21
N SER A 386 5.36 21.95 15.78
CA SER A 386 6.28 22.91 15.14
C SER A 386 6.92 23.82 16.19
N MET A 387 8.24 23.77 16.32
CA MET A 387 9.06 24.53 17.26
C MET A 387 9.61 25.81 16.63
N ARG A 388 8.94 26.36 15.62
CA ARG A 388 9.39 27.54 14.84
C ARG A 388 10.78 27.29 14.23
N ASN A 389 11.77 28.11 14.59
CA ASN A 389 13.14 28.05 14.06
C ASN A 389 13.92 26.81 14.53
N ALA A 390 13.45 26.12 15.57
CA ALA A 390 14.06 24.89 16.08
C ALA A 390 13.56 23.61 15.36
N GLY A 391 12.77 23.77 14.29
CA GLY A 391 12.32 22.63 13.47
C GLY A 391 10.99 22.04 13.92
N ASN A 392 10.77 20.78 13.59
CA ASN A 392 9.54 20.06 13.90
C ASN A 392 9.84 18.78 14.65
N LEU A 393 9.05 18.50 15.67
CA LEU A 393 9.03 17.23 16.38
C LEU A 393 7.87 16.39 15.87
N TYR A 394 8.14 15.12 15.58
CA TYR A 394 7.15 14.13 15.16
C TYR A 394 7.16 12.96 16.11
N TRP A 395 6.01 12.59 16.59
CA TRP A 395 5.80 11.38 17.37
C TRP A 395 4.75 10.51 16.70
N GLN A 396 4.98 9.21 16.71
CA GLN A 396 4.02 8.22 16.25
C GLN A 396 4.04 7.03 17.20
N SER A 397 2.85 6.58 17.56
CA SER A 397 2.62 5.31 18.24
C SER A 397 1.67 4.47 17.39
N SER A 398 1.99 3.20 17.17
CA SER A 398 1.12 2.27 16.46
C SER A 398 1.00 0.96 17.23
N TRP A 399 -0.24 0.49 17.35
CA TRP A 399 -0.58 -0.82 17.86
C TRP A 399 -1.17 -1.66 16.73
N GLN A 400 -0.76 -2.92 16.65
CA GLN A 400 -1.31 -3.88 15.69
C GLN A 400 -1.65 -5.17 16.42
N LYS A 401 -2.76 -5.78 16.00
CA LYS A 401 -3.18 -7.12 16.39
C LYS A 401 -3.49 -7.91 15.13
N ASP A 402 -2.81 -9.05 14.97
CA ASP A 402 -3.01 -9.99 13.87
C ASP A 402 -3.46 -11.34 14.43
N ASP A 403 -4.65 -11.76 14.04
CA ASP A 403 -5.23 -13.07 14.35
C ASP A 403 -5.30 -13.89 13.06
N ARG A 404 -4.45 -14.91 12.94
CA ARG A 404 -4.36 -15.80 11.78
C ARG A 404 -4.80 -17.20 12.13
N GLN A 405 -5.64 -17.77 11.29
CA GLN A 405 -6.09 -19.16 11.39
C GLN A 405 -5.94 -19.87 10.05
N GLU A 406 -5.37 -21.08 10.12
CA GLU A 406 -5.29 -21.99 8.97
C GLU A 406 -6.04 -23.27 9.31
N ASN A 407 -6.96 -23.62 8.45
CA ASN A 407 -7.83 -24.77 8.64
C ASN A 407 -7.53 -25.81 7.56
N ARG A 408 -7.55 -27.07 7.93
CA ARG A 408 -7.32 -28.19 7.02
C ARG A 408 -8.47 -29.21 7.07
N ILE A 409 -8.53 -30.09 6.09
CA ILE A 409 -9.42 -31.23 6.09
C ILE A 409 -9.01 -32.19 7.22
N ARG A 410 -9.94 -32.56 8.09
CA ARG A 410 -9.73 -33.52 9.18
C ARG A 410 -10.72 -34.69 9.03
N ARG A 411 -10.26 -35.93 9.31
CA ARG A 411 -11.10 -37.13 9.19
C ARG A 411 -12.31 -37.12 10.13
N LEU A 412 -12.22 -36.44 11.27
CA LEU A 412 -13.26 -36.44 12.31
C LEU A 412 -14.04 -35.11 12.37
N GLY A 413 -14.01 -34.30 11.32
CA GLY A 413 -14.78 -33.05 11.24
C GLY A 413 -14.62 -32.15 12.47
N SER A 414 -13.53 -31.41 12.56
CA SER A 414 -13.29 -30.47 13.65
C SER A 414 -13.13 -29.05 13.10
N ASP A 415 -13.86 -28.09 13.68
CA ASP A 415 -13.71 -26.66 13.39
C ASP A 415 -12.48 -26.02 14.08
N ILE A 416 -11.71 -26.80 14.84
CA ILE A 416 -10.48 -26.33 15.46
C ILE A 416 -9.44 -26.09 14.36
N PRO A 417 -8.85 -24.89 14.25
CA PRO A 417 -7.85 -24.59 13.24
C PRO A 417 -6.60 -25.46 13.42
N ALA A 418 -5.90 -25.73 12.34
CA ALA A 418 -4.63 -26.43 12.37
C ALA A 418 -3.51 -25.51 12.90
N VAL A 419 -3.56 -24.24 12.50
CA VAL A 419 -2.69 -23.16 12.99
C VAL A 419 -3.59 -22.03 13.46
N SER A 420 -3.30 -21.48 14.63
CA SER A 420 -3.94 -20.26 15.15
C SER A 420 -2.89 -19.44 15.85
N LEU A 421 -2.51 -18.32 15.25
CA LEU A 421 -1.50 -17.40 15.73
C LEU A 421 -2.16 -16.08 16.13
N HIS A 422 -1.72 -15.54 17.27
CA HIS A 422 -2.15 -14.25 17.79
C HIS A 422 -0.92 -13.40 18.01
N LEU A 423 -0.72 -12.40 17.15
CA LEU A 423 0.39 -11.47 17.26
C LEU A 423 -0.12 -10.11 17.72
N ASN A 424 0.57 -9.54 18.71
CA ASN A 424 0.39 -8.15 19.11
C ASN A 424 1.70 -7.41 18.92
N SER A 425 1.65 -6.18 18.43
CA SER A 425 2.83 -5.33 18.35
C SER A 425 2.52 -3.90 18.76
N LEU A 426 3.49 -3.27 19.40
CA LEU A 426 3.47 -1.86 19.77
C LEU A 426 4.74 -1.21 19.28
N GLN A 427 4.64 -0.24 18.40
CA GLN A 427 5.76 0.53 17.89
C GLN A 427 5.61 1.99 18.29
N ASN A 428 6.70 2.59 18.79
CA ASN A 428 6.80 4.02 19.05
C ASN A 428 7.99 4.60 18.30
N SER A 429 7.84 5.76 17.74
CA SER A 429 8.91 6.53 17.09
C SER A 429 8.83 8.00 17.45
N LEU A 430 10.00 8.59 17.64
CA LEU A 430 10.18 10.01 17.87
C LEU A 430 11.25 10.52 16.90
N CYS A 431 10.97 11.63 16.24
CA CYS A 431 11.88 12.18 15.25
C CYS A 431 11.84 13.71 15.28
N TRP A 432 13.01 14.29 15.25
CA TRP A 432 13.20 15.73 15.11
C TRP A 432 13.75 16.06 13.73
N LYS A 433 13.12 17.03 13.05
CA LYS A 433 13.55 17.54 11.73
C LYS A 433 13.82 19.03 11.79
N LEU A 434 14.99 19.43 11.33
CA LEU A 434 15.38 20.81 11.15
C LEU A 434 15.69 21.08 9.68
N ASN A 435 15.09 22.13 9.15
CA ASN A 435 15.44 22.68 7.83
C ASN A 435 16.11 24.05 8.06
N TYR A 436 17.35 24.16 7.64
CA TYR A 436 18.12 25.41 7.75
C TYR A 436 18.86 25.68 6.43
N ASN A 437 18.41 26.69 5.70
CA ASN A 437 18.89 27.01 4.36
C ASN A 437 18.85 25.77 3.43
N SER A 438 20.00 25.39 2.87
CA SER A 438 20.15 24.21 2.01
C SER A 438 20.25 22.89 2.77
N TRP A 439 20.37 22.93 4.09
CA TRP A 439 20.54 21.76 4.95
C TRP A 439 19.21 21.30 5.55
N GLN A 440 19.05 19.99 5.59
CA GLN A 440 17.98 19.33 6.34
C GLN A 440 18.63 18.28 7.23
N THR A 441 18.31 18.32 8.51
CA THR A 441 18.78 17.33 9.49
C THR A 441 17.60 16.61 10.09
N GLU A 442 17.73 15.30 10.23
CA GLU A 442 16.75 14.44 10.87
C GLU A 442 17.46 13.55 11.88
N VAL A 443 16.98 13.53 13.13
CA VAL A 443 17.46 12.64 14.19
C VAL A 443 16.25 11.96 14.80
N GLY A 444 16.30 10.65 14.94
CA GLY A 444 15.15 9.92 15.46
C GLY A 444 15.53 8.64 16.21
N GLY A 445 14.53 8.15 16.92
CA GLY A 445 14.58 6.88 17.62
C GLY A 445 13.28 6.10 17.45
N GLN A 446 13.36 4.80 17.56
CA GLN A 446 12.25 3.87 17.40
C GLN A 446 12.40 2.73 18.40
N ILE A 447 11.30 2.29 18.98
CA ILE A 447 11.20 1.06 19.76
C ILE A 447 9.98 0.28 19.31
N MET A 448 10.10 -1.04 19.19
CA MET A 448 9.03 -1.94 18.85
C MET A 448 9.04 -3.16 19.77
N PHE A 449 7.86 -3.55 20.22
CA PHE A 449 7.61 -4.76 20.99
C PHE A 449 6.66 -5.65 20.18
N ILE A 450 7.00 -6.92 20.08
CA ILE A 450 6.17 -7.95 19.44
C ILE A 450 5.96 -9.08 20.44
N ASP A 451 4.75 -9.59 20.48
CA ASP A 451 4.36 -10.76 21.26
C ASP A 451 3.49 -11.66 20.38
N ASN A 452 3.93 -12.90 20.18
CA ASN A 452 3.25 -13.88 19.35
C ASN A 452 2.96 -15.16 20.11
N HIS A 453 1.69 -15.53 20.16
CA HIS A 453 1.23 -16.74 20.79
C HIS A 453 0.51 -17.65 19.82
N SER A 454 0.79 -18.94 19.91
CA SER A 454 0.02 -20.00 19.26
C SER A 454 -1.08 -20.48 20.18
N GLN A 455 -2.29 -20.66 19.65
CA GLN A 455 -3.40 -21.22 20.40
C GLN A 455 -3.12 -22.68 20.74
N ALA A 456 -3.30 -23.04 22.02
CA ALA A 456 -3.23 -24.41 22.47
C ALA A 456 -4.43 -25.25 21.98
N GLY A 457 -4.28 -26.58 21.94
CA GLY A 457 -5.38 -27.51 21.64
C GLY A 457 -5.68 -27.69 20.14
N THR A 458 -4.86 -27.15 19.25
CA THR A 458 -5.02 -27.36 17.79
C THR A 458 -4.75 -28.82 17.36
N GLY A 459 -4.07 -29.59 18.21
CA GLY A 459 -3.63 -30.97 17.92
C GLY A 459 -2.48 -31.03 16.92
N ILE A 460 -1.84 -29.90 16.64
CA ILE A 460 -0.66 -29.79 15.77
C ILE A 460 0.35 -28.91 16.49
N VAL A 461 1.61 -29.32 16.44
CA VAL A 461 2.71 -28.49 16.94
C VAL A 461 2.86 -27.28 16.00
N PRO A 462 2.80 -26.05 16.50
CA PRO A 462 3.02 -24.88 15.69
C PRO A 462 4.41 -24.88 15.05
N VAL A 463 4.50 -24.54 13.78
CA VAL A 463 5.79 -24.41 13.07
C VAL A 463 6.66 -23.33 13.75
N ILE A 464 6.03 -22.29 14.26
CA ILE A 464 6.69 -21.17 14.97
C ILE A 464 6.38 -21.29 16.46
N PRO A 465 7.38 -21.32 17.35
CA PRO A 465 7.15 -21.28 18.81
C PRO A 465 6.58 -19.91 19.23
N ASN A 466 6.04 -19.84 20.44
CA ASN A 466 5.68 -18.55 21.04
C ASN A 466 6.94 -17.71 21.20
N TYR A 467 6.83 -16.42 20.95
CA TYR A 467 7.98 -15.54 21.10
C TYR A 467 7.60 -14.11 21.47
N THR A 468 8.55 -13.46 22.13
CA THR A 468 8.55 -12.01 22.32
C THR A 468 9.78 -11.42 21.65
N GLU A 469 9.62 -10.23 21.08
CA GLU A 469 10.72 -9.52 20.44
C GLU A 469 10.71 -8.05 20.84
N THR A 470 11.89 -7.52 21.11
CA THR A 470 12.12 -6.09 21.35
C THR A 470 13.14 -5.59 20.35
N GLN A 471 12.77 -4.57 19.58
CA GLN A 471 13.66 -3.88 18.66
C GLN A 471 13.83 -2.43 19.09
N MET A 472 15.06 -1.91 19.03
CA MET A 472 15.38 -0.51 19.29
C MET A 472 16.30 0.01 18.21
N GLY A 473 16.10 1.26 17.79
CA GLY A 473 16.96 1.88 16.78
C GLY A 473 17.06 3.39 17.00
N ILE A 474 18.27 3.93 16.79
CA ILE A 474 18.52 5.37 16.76
C ILE A 474 19.22 5.72 15.45
N TYR A 475 18.89 6.87 14.87
CA TYR A 475 19.45 7.26 13.59
C TYR A 475 19.63 8.77 13.45
N GLY A 476 20.55 9.14 12.56
CA GLY A 476 20.75 10.51 12.11
C GLY A 476 20.91 10.56 10.60
N ILE A 477 20.30 11.55 9.97
CA ILE A 477 20.35 11.80 8.52
C ILE A 477 20.63 13.27 8.28
N GLY A 478 21.63 13.56 7.46
CA GLY A 478 21.93 14.89 6.95
C GLY A 478 21.70 14.93 5.45
N LYS A 479 21.06 16.02 4.99
CA LYS A 479 20.79 16.24 3.57
C LYS A 479 21.18 17.67 3.20
N TYR A 480 21.87 17.80 2.08
CA TYR A 480 22.24 19.07 1.49
C TYR A 480 21.63 19.21 0.10
N ASN A 481 20.88 20.29 -0.12
CA ASN A 481 20.25 20.58 -1.41
C ASN A 481 20.98 21.76 -2.07
N TYR A 482 21.30 21.62 -3.34
CA TYR A 482 21.86 22.67 -4.18
C TYR A 482 20.97 22.86 -5.43
N SER A 483 21.24 23.89 -6.24
CA SER A 483 20.33 24.31 -7.33
C SER A 483 19.94 23.19 -8.30
N LYS A 484 20.87 22.28 -8.61
CA LYS A 484 20.68 21.19 -9.60
C LYS A 484 20.52 19.82 -8.96
N GLY A 485 20.45 19.71 -7.63
CA GLY A 485 20.36 18.42 -7.01
C GLY A 485 20.47 18.40 -5.50
N GLY A 486 20.83 17.24 -4.94
CA GLY A 486 21.05 17.09 -3.51
C GLY A 486 21.80 15.82 -3.19
N ILE A 487 22.43 15.81 -2.04
CA ILE A 487 23.10 14.66 -1.45
C ILE A 487 22.52 14.39 -0.06
N GLU A 488 22.53 13.14 0.36
CA GLU A 488 22.02 12.68 1.65
C GLU A 488 22.95 11.60 2.19
N ALA A 489 23.27 11.69 3.47
CA ALA A 489 23.98 10.65 4.19
C ALA A 489 23.28 10.37 5.52
N GLY A 490 23.28 9.12 5.91
CA GLY A 490 22.64 8.69 7.16
C GLY A 490 23.33 7.49 7.77
N ILE A 491 23.19 7.38 9.08
CA ILE A 491 23.66 6.26 9.90
C ILE A 491 22.60 5.87 10.92
N ARG A 492 22.50 4.58 11.20
CA ARG A 492 21.58 4.01 12.17
C ARG A 492 22.24 2.88 12.94
N PHE A 493 21.97 2.81 14.23
CA PHE A 493 22.29 1.69 15.08
C PHE A 493 21.01 1.02 15.53
N ASP A 494 20.93 -0.31 15.44
CA ASP A 494 19.81 -1.12 15.85
C ASP A 494 20.25 -2.24 16.79
N GLY A 495 19.40 -2.52 17.79
CA GLY A 495 19.47 -3.69 18.66
C GLY A 495 18.15 -4.45 18.61
N GLN A 496 18.21 -5.77 18.55
CA GLN A 496 17.08 -6.68 18.61
C GLN A 496 17.33 -7.79 19.61
N GLU A 497 16.38 -8.06 20.49
CA GLU A 497 16.35 -9.23 21.36
C GLU A 497 15.09 -10.02 21.08
N THR A 498 15.25 -11.32 20.81
CA THR A 498 14.15 -12.26 20.54
C THR A 498 14.24 -13.39 21.55
N ARG A 499 13.14 -13.70 22.22
CA ARG A 499 12.98 -14.81 23.16
C ARG A 499 11.89 -15.73 22.67
N ALA A 500 12.21 -16.98 22.38
CA ALA A 500 11.29 -17.98 21.87
C ALA A 500 11.19 -19.18 22.82
N SER A 501 9.99 -19.75 22.93
CA SER A 501 9.73 -20.93 23.75
C SER A 501 8.54 -21.72 23.18
N GLY A 502 8.72 -23.02 22.95
CA GLY A 502 7.70 -23.92 22.46
C GLY A 502 7.97 -25.37 22.90
N TYR A 503 7.00 -26.23 22.64
CA TYR A 503 7.14 -27.68 22.83
C TYR A 503 7.10 -28.36 21.47
N ASP A 504 8.00 -29.29 21.24
CA ASP A 504 7.99 -30.13 20.06
C ASP A 504 6.95 -31.26 20.16
N TRP A 505 6.85 -32.09 19.14
CA TRP A 505 5.92 -33.21 19.09
C TRP A 505 6.21 -34.32 20.12
N THR A 506 7.42 -34.33 20.72
CA THR A 506 7.79 -35.24 21.84
C THR A 506 7.44 -34.65 23.20
N GLY A 507 6.99 -33.38 23.27
CA GLY A 507 6.75 -32.64 24.50
C GLY A 507 8.03 -32.02 25.07
N SER A 508 9.15 -32.03 24.33
CA SER A 508 10.41 -31.43 24.77
C SER A 508 10.39 -29.93 24.55
N LEU A 509 10.84 -29.16 25.54
CA LEU A 509 10.94 -27.71 25.45
C LEU A 509 12.06 -27.32 24.48
N TYR A 510 11.80 -26.42 23.55
CA TYR A 510 12.79 -25.85 22.65
C TYR A 510 12.61 -24.32 22.52
N GLY A 511 13.62 -23.66 21.99
CA GLY A 511 13.66 -22.20 21.87
C GLY A 511 14.95 -21.61 22.46
N GLY A 512 14.90 -20.36 22.85
CA GLY A 512 16.05 -19.67 23.42
C GLY A 512 15.96 -18.15 23.27
N THR A 513 17.04 -17.47 23.69
CA THR A 513 17.17 -16.02 23.57
C THR A 513 18.30 -15.68 22.61
N ARG A 514 18.02 -14.82 21.64
CA ARG A 514 19.00 -14.32 20.67
C ARG A 514 19.04 -12.80 20.70
N LYS A 515 20.26 -12.24 20.58
CA LYS A 515 20.49 -10.79 20.54
C LYS A 515 21.31 -10.45 19.30
N PHE A 516 20.89 -9.42 18.60
CA PHE A 516 21.52 -8.93 17.39
C PHE A 516 21.73 -7.42 17.49
N ASN A 517 22.94 -6.95 17.20
CA ASN A 517 23.25 -5.53 17.14
C ASN A 517 23.97 -5.25 15.84
N ASN A 518 23.51 -4.24 15.11
CA ASN A 518 24.07 -3.91 13.80
C ASN A 518 23.99 -2.41 13.51
N VAL A 519 24.82 -1.98 12.58
CA VAL A 519 24.83 -0.63 12.02
C VAL A 519 24.32 -0.68 10.58
N SER A 520 23.48 0.28 10.21
CA SER A 520 23.11 0.56 8.82
C SER A 520 23.60 1.95 8.44
N TYR A 521 23.97 2.14 7.19
CA TYR A 521 24.29 3.45 6.65
C TYR A 521 23.81 3.59 5.20
N SER A 522 23.62 4.82 4.77
CA SER A 522 23.28 5.13 3.40
C SER A 522 23.92 6.43 2.95
N LEU A 523 24.32 6.46 1.68
CA LEU A 523 24.77 7.64 0.97
C LEU A 523 24.01 7.70 -0.35
N GLY A 524 23.29 8.77 -0.59
CA GLY A 524 22.48 8.93 -1.80
C GLY A 524 22.56 10.33 -2.36
N GLY A 525 22.20 10.48 -3.61
CA GLY A 525 22.14 11.78 -4.23
C GLY A 525 21.41 11.76 -5.57
N HIS A 526 21.02 12.94 -5.98
CA HIS A 526 20.49 13.15 -7.33
C HIS A 526 21.07 14.43 -7.93
N HIS A 527 21.20 14.43 -9.25
CA HIS A 527 21.69 15.56 -10.01
C HIS A 527 20.94 15.70 -11.34
N HIS A 528 20.52 16.91 -11.65
CA HIS A 528 19.96 17.30 -12.94
C HIS A 528 21.06 17.88 -13.82
N PHE A 529 21.51 17.12 -14.81
CA PHE A 529 22.47 17.62 -15.82
C PHE A 529 21.82 18.70 -16.70
N SER A 530 20.53 18.51 -17.00
CA SER A 530 19.65 19.46 -17.69
C SER A 530 18.22 19.29 -17.19
N ASP A 531 17.27 20.08 -17.71
CA ASP A 531 15.84 19.93 -17.43
C ASP A 531 15.29 18.55 -17.87
N GLN A 532 16.00 17.88 -18.76
CA GLN A 532 15.60 16.59 -19.33
C GLN A 532 16.31 15.41 -18.68
N TRP A 533 17.58 15.57 -18.27
CA TRP A 533 18.40 14.47 -17.76
C TRP A 533 18.59 14.54 -16.25
N LYS A 534 18.26 13.46 -15.58
CA LYS A 534 18.45 13.29 -14.14
C LYS A 534 19.17 11.98 -13.84
N LEU A 535 20.16 12.04 -12.97
CA LEU A 535 20.79 10.89 -12.32
C LEU A 535 20.35 10.84 -10.87
N THR A 536 20.00 9.65 -10.39
CA THR A 536 19.82 9.37 -8.95
C THR A 536 20.68 8.16 -8.61
N THR A 537 21.47 8.23 -7.56
CA THR A 537 22.29 7.11 -7.10
C THR A 537 22.21 6.96 -5.60
N ASN A 538 22.30 5.73 -5.11
CA ASN A 538 22.27 5.43 -3.69
C ASN A 538 23.14 4.20 -3.41
N PHE A 539 23.94 4.28 -2.35
CA PHE A 539 24.72 3.17 -1.81
C PHE A 539 24.42 3.03 -0.33
N GLY A 540 24.38 1.81 0.20
CA GLY A 540 24.23 1.63 1.63
C GLY A 540 24.30 0.18 2.07
N LEU A 541 24.31 0.04 3.39
CA LEU A 541 24.26 -1.22 4.13
C LEU A 541 22.93 -1.32 4.85
N ALA A 542 22.19 -2.39 4.57
CA ALA A 542 21.03 -2.83 5.33
C ALA A 542 21.31 -4.20 5.97
N TRP A 543 20.61 -4.51 7.07
CA TRP A 543 20.73 -5.80 7.75
C TRP A 543 19.35 -6.31 8.16
N ARG A 544 19.25 -7.59 8.47
CA ARG A 544 18.14 -8.18 9.20
C ARG A 544 18.63 -9.25 10.18
N ALA A 545 17.92 -9.41 11.28
CA ALA A 545 18.06 -10.60 12.11
C ALA A 545 17.37 -11.80 11.44
N PRO A 546 17.81 -13.03 11.72
CA PRO A 546 17.00 -14.21 11.43
C PRO A 546 15.67 -14.13 12.18
N HIS A 547 14.57 -14.46 11.51
CA HIS A 547 13.27 -14.53 12.13
C HIS A 547 13.14 -15.77 13.03
N VAL A 548 12.21 -15.75 13.99
CA VAL A 548 11.96 -16.91 14.88
C VAL A 548 11.65 -18.17 14.09
N TYR A 549 10.94 -18.06 12.97
CA TYR A 549 10.72 -19.15 12.02
C TYR A 549 12.04 -19.75 11.52
N GLU A 550 13.01 -18.93 11.12
CA GLU A 550 14.30 -19.41 10.62
C GLU A 550 15.18 -20.01 11.75
N LEU A 551 15.08 -19.46 12.96
CA LEU A 551 15.87 -19.91 14.11
C LEU A 551 15.33 -21.20 14.76
N TYR A 552 14.01 -21.34 14.84
CA TYR A 552 13.39 -22.31 15.75
C TYR A 552 12.23 -23.09 15.15
N SER A 553 12.00 -23.05 13.83
CA SER A 553 11.00 -23.93 13.21
C SER A 553 11.29 -25.40 13.53
N ASN A 554 10.27 -26.14 13.87
CA ASN A 554 10.34 -27.58 14.04
C ASN A 554 8.96 -28.20 13.75
N GLY A 555 8.56 -28.16 12.49
CA GLY A 555 7.22 -28.60 12.17
C GLY A 555 6.92 -28.60 10.69
N ASN A 556 5.71 -29.04 10.39
CA ASN A 556 5.18 -29.16 9.04
C ASN A 556 4.51 -27.88 8.60
N GLU A 557 5.01 -27.27 7.54
CA GLU A 557 4.39 -26.13 6.89
C GLU A 557 3.26 -26.63 5.96
N LEU A 558 2.03 -26.22 6.26
CA LEU A 558 0.84 -26.79 5.62
C LEU A 558 0.70 -26.38 4.15
N GLY A 559 1.13 -25.19 3.80
CA GLY A 559 0.98 -24.62 2.45
C GLY A 559 2.04 -25.11 1.46
N SER A 560 3.25 -25.39 1.92
CA SER A 560 4.39 -25.80 1.08
C SER A 560 4.59 -27.32 1.02
N GLY A 561 4.02 -28.07 1.99
CA GLY A 561 4.22 -29.51 2.09
C GLY A 561 5.65 -29.89 2.50
N MET A 562 6.34 -29.04 3.23
CA MET A 562 7.71 -29.24 3.74
C MET A 562 7.71 -29.39 5.26
N PHE A 563 8.69 -30.13 5.79
CA PHE A 563 9.02 -30.10 7.21
C PHE A 563 10.23 -29.20 7.39
N VAL A 564 10.04 -28.11 8.15
CA VAL A 564 11.09 -27.09 8.32
C VAL A 564 11.75 -27.24 9.67
N LYS A 565 13.10 -27.29 9.68
CA LYS A 565 13.94 -27.27 10.87
C LYS A 565 14.77 -26.00 10.88
N GLY A 566 14.54 -25.12 11.85
CA GLY A 566 15.32 -23.92 12.06
C GLY A 566 16.74 -24.18 12.57
N ASP A 567 17.62 -23.21 12.37
CA ASP A 567 18.97 -23.22 12.92
C ASP A 567 19.18 -22.05 13.89
N SER A 568 19.23 -22.38 15.18
CA SER A 568 19.40 -21.38 16.25
C SER A 568 20.78 -20.70 16.26
N THR A 569 21.74 -21.16 15.46
CA THR A 569 23.10 -20.61 15.39
C THR A 569 23.24 -19.50 14.33
N MET A 570 22.23 -19.27 13.50
CA MET A 570 22.25 -18.28 12.41
C MET A 570 22.64 -16.88 12.89
N HIS A 571 23.31 -16.15 12.02
CA HIS A 571 23.73 -14.78 12.20
C HIS A 571 22.90 -13.83 11.35
N SER A 572 23.03 -12.51 11.60
CA SER A 572 22.34 -11.49 10.80
C SER A 572 22.78 -11.51 9.35
N GLU A 573 21.81 -11.39 8.43
CA GLU A 573 22.12 -11.06 7.03
C GLU A 573 22.53 -9.59 6.91
N ARG A 574 23.52 -9.32 6.06
CA ARG A 574 23.99 -7.97 5.73
C ARG A 574 24.05 -7.78 4.22
N SER A 575 23.42 -6.73 3.76
CA SER A 575 23.32 -6.42 2.33
C SER A 575 23.97 -5.09 2.01
N TYR A 576 25.01 -5.11 1.22
CA TYR A 576 25.61 -3.93 0.58
C TYR A 576 24.97 -3.76 -0.78
N LYS A 577 24.32 -2.63 -1.01
CA LYS A 577 23.59 -2.37 -2.24
C LYS A 577 23.97 -1.03 -2.83
N TRP A 578 24.32 -1.04 -4.10
CA TRP A 578 24.46 0.16 -4.91
C TRP A 578 23.41 0.14 -6.01
N ILE A 579 22.69 1.22 -6.17
CA ILE A 579 21.69 1.39 -7.23
C ILE A 579 21.80 2.77 -7.85
N SER A 580 21.72 2.83 -9.17
CA SER A 580 21.69 4.07 -9.92
C SER A 580 20.56 4.07 -10.92
N SER A 581 19.97 5.22 -11.13
CA SER A 581 18.88 5.45 -12.09
C SER A 581 19.20 6.67 -12.92
N ILE A 582 19.29 6.50 -14.24
CA ILE A 582 19.35 7.60 -15.18
C ILE A 582 17.99 7.75 -15.85
N SER A 583 17.46 8.94 -15.87
CA SER A 583 16.17 9.24 -16.49
C SER A 583 16.30 10.41 -17.46
N TYR A 584 15.67 10.24 -18.61
CA TYR A 584 15.47 11.27 -19.62
C TYR A 584 13.98 11.53 -19.78
N SER A 585 13.60 12.78 -19.88
CA SER A 585 12.22 13.14 -20.15
C SER A 585 12.13 14.45 -20.93
N ASN A 586 11.34 14.44 -22.00
CA ASN A 586 10.95 15.62 -22.75
C ASN A 586 9.43 15.60 -23.00
N LYS A 587 8.92 16.50 -23.85
CA LYS A 587 7.47 16.60 -24.14
C LYS A 587 6.88 15.39 -24.86
N VAL A 588 7.71 14.58 -25.53
CA VAL A 588 7.27 13.50 -26.42
C VAL A 588 7.66 12.13 -25.88
N PHE A 589 8.84 12.03 -25.25
CA PHE A 589 9.46 10.78 -24.86
C PHE A 589 10.00 10.83 -23.44
N SER A 590 9.79 9.74 -22.69
CA SER A 590 10.44 9.52 -21.41
C SER A 590 11.06 8.13 -21.35
N ALA A 591 12.27 8.04 -20.81
CA ALA A 591 12.98 6.80 -20.59
C ALA A 591 13.65 6.81 -19.22
N ARG A 592 13.73 5.64 -18.61
CA ARG A 592 14.45 5.42 -17.38
C ARG A 592 15.17 4.09 -17.43
N MET A 593 16.41 4.09 -16.96
CA MET A 593 17.23 2.90 -16.81
C MET A 593 17.73 2.82 -15.38
N ASP A 594 17.44 1.71 -14.71
CA ASP A 594 17.90 1.40 -13.35
C ASP A 594 18.97 0.29 -13.44
N GLY A 595 20.15 0.49 -12.84
CA GLY A 595 21.18 -0.53 -12.65
C GLY A 595 21.48 -0.71 -11.17
N TYR A 596 21.71 -1.95 -10.72
CA TYR A 596 22.05 -2.22 -9.33
C TYR A 596 23.07 -3.35 -9.19
N LEU A 597 23.82 -3.27 -8.10
CA LEU A 597 24.72 -4.32 -7.60
C LEU A 597 24.40 -4.55 -6.14
N GLN A 598 24.32 -5.82 -5.74
CA GLN A 598 24.00 -6.20 -4.37
C GLN A 598 24.85 -7.39 -3.91
N TRP A 599 25.49 -7.27 -2.78
CA TRP A 599 26.25 -8.32 -2.12
C TRP A 599 25.61 -8.61 -0.77
N ILE A 600 25.30 -9.88 -0.50
CA ILE A 600 24.66 -10.30 0.75
C ILE A 600 25.60 -11.29 1.44
N SER A 601 25.95 -10.96 2.67
CA SER A 601 26.69 -11.83 3.58
C SER A 601 25.72 -12.50 4.55
N GLY A 602 25.92 -13.81 4.78
CA GLY A 602 25.07 -14.60 5.66
C GLY A 602 23.65 -14.80 5.11
N TYR A 603 23.50 -14.98 3.80
CA TYR A 603 22.19 -15.17 3.16
C TYR A 603 21.50 -16.42 3.69
N ILE A 604 20.28 -16.27 4.24
CA ILE A 604 19.48 -17.34 4.82
C ILE A 604 18.54 -17.88 3.75
N TYR A 605 18.54 -19.20 3.56
CA TYR A 605 17.66 -19.90 2.61
C TYR A 605 17.33 -21.29 3.13
N ASP A 606 16.23 -21.84 2.66
CA ASP A 606 15.82 -23.21 2.98
C ASP A 606 16.65 -24.20 2.15
N GLU A 607 17.43 -25.05 2.83
CA GLU A 607 18.28 -26.04 2.19
C GLU A 607 17.61 -27.41 2.23
N PRO A 608 17.26 -28.02 1.06
CA PRO A 608 16.67 -29.35 1.03
C PRO A 608 17.66 -30.39 1.58
N LYS A 609 17.22 -31.15 2.57
CA LYS A 609 17.96 -32.28 3.10
C LYS A 609 17.62 -33.56 2.35
N LYS A 610 18.53 -34.54 2.37
CA LYS A 610 18.28 -35.88 1.77
C LYS A 610 17.40 -36.77 2.65
N GLU A 611 16.82 -36.26 3.70
CA GLU A 611 15.97 -36.97 4.65
C GLU A 611 14.49 -36.61 4.50
N THR A 612 13.63 -37.54 4.86
CA THR A 612 12.21 -37.32 4.98
C THR A 612 11.75 -37.59 6.40
N ILE A 613 10.72 -36.89 6.84
CA ILE A 613 10.05 -37.14 8.11
C ILE A 613 8.64 -37.65 7.86
N THR A 614 8.28 -38.76 8.53
CA THR A 614 6.91 -39.26 8.54
C THR A 614 6.17 -38.71 9.76
N VAL A 615 5.11 -37.98 9.51
CA VAL A 615 4.17 -37.49 10.52
C VAL A 615 2.77 -38.03 10.21
N ILE A 616 1.81 -37.88 11.13
CA ILE A 616 0.43 -38.40 10.97
C ILE A 616 -0.21 -37.95 9.64
N SER A 617 0.15 -36.80 9.12
CA SER A 617 -0.39 -36.23 7.89
C SER A 617 0.32 -36.65 6.59
N GLY A 618 1.40 -37.41 6.67
CA GLY A 618 2.14 -37.88 5.49
C GLY A 618 3.66 -37.90 5.68
N VAL A 619 4.37 -38.13 4.58
CA VAL A 619 5.84 -38.09 4.49
C VAL A 619 6.24 -36.76 3.85
N TYR A 620 7.14 -36.05 4.50
CA TYR A 620 7.56 -34.71 4.09
C TYR A 620 9.07 -34.63 3.91
N PRO A 621 9.57 -33.97 2.85
CA PRO A 621 10.97 -33.64 2.73
C PRO A 621 11.35 -32.61 3.80
N VAL A 622 12.57 -32.73 4.32
CA VAL A 622 13.10 -31.80 5.36
C VAL A 622 13.91 -30.69 4.70
N PHE A 623 13.70 -29.49 5.18
CA PHE A 623 14.42 -28.28 4.79
C PHE A 623 15.02 -27.58 6.01
#